data_eb7365b402e47ffc882ec59c782b13d1
#
_entry.id   eb7365b402e47ffc882ec59c782b13d1
#
_cell.length_a   1.000
_cell.length_b   1.000
_cell.length_c   1.000
_cell.angle_alpha   90.00
_cell.angle_beta   90.00
_cell.angle_gamma   90.00
#
_symmetry.space_group_name_H-M   'P 1'
#
loop_
_entity.id
_entity.type
_entity.pdbx_description
1 polymer ?
#
loop_
_entity_poly.entity_id
_entity_poly.type
_entity_poly.pdbx_seq_one_letter_code
_entity_poly.pdbx_strand_id
1 'polypeptide(L)'
;LRVQWKILCDFDGTVSLQDVTDTLLERLGQPGWRALEDDWVAGRIGARECMSGQVALLDGDVDALHRVLDEVRIDPAFVRFVDLARDLGMPLSIVSDGLDYPIARILARHGLHQLPIIANRLLRTDAGQWRMASPHAQPDCASGTCKCAVMAQQEPARSTLLIGDGRSDFCVAGKADLVFAKDGLLRHCRASGIAHRAIDGFDDAISLLHELVAPAVASARFPLPVPQRA
;
A
#
# COMPACT_ATOMS: atom_id res chain seq x y z
N LEU A 1 -28.85 0.58 4.84
CA LEU A 1 -27.81 -0.34 4.40
C LEU A 1 -26.46 0.19 4.92
N ARG A 2 -25.70 -0.62 5.68
CA ARG A 2 -24.35 -0.24 6.07
C ARG A 2 -23.49 -0.28 4.80
N VAL A 3 -22.67 0.74 4.59
CA VAL A 3 -21.65 0.75 3.53
C VAL A 3 -20.69 -0.40 3.80
N GLN A 4 -20.48 -1.25 2.81
CA GLN A 4 -19.51 -2.34 2.89
C GLN A 4 -18.18 -1.83 2.31
N TRP A 5 -17.11 -1.99 3.05
CA TRP A 5 -15.78 -1.54 2.67
C TRP A 5 -14.88 -2.70 2.27
N LYS A 6 -13.94 -2.44 1.36
CA LYS A 6 -12.73 -3.22 1.12
C LYS A 6 -11.52 -2.33 1.32
N ILE A 7 -10.41 -2.91 1.73
CA ILE A 7 -9.16 -2.19 2.01
C ILE A 7 -8.10 -2.60 0.99
N LEU A 8 -7.56 -1.62 0.27
CA LEU A 8 -6.36 -1.75 -0.53
C LEU A 8 -5.23 -1.07 0.24
N CYS A 9 -4.24 -1.82 0.64
CA CYS A 9 -3.13 -1.33 1.45
C CYS A 9 -1.83 -1.45 0.68
N ASP A 10 -1.11 -0.35 0.53
CA ASP A 10 0.27 -0.38 0.04
C ASP A 10 1.20 -1.04 1.06
N PHE A 11 2.42 -1.40 0.62
CA PHE A 11 3.36 -2.09 1.48
C PHE A 11 4.57 -1.24 1.87
N ASP A 12 5.36 -0.82 0.89
CA ASP A 12 6.61 -0.09 1.10
C ASP A 12 6.33 1.31 1.64
N GLY A 13 6.97 1.71 2.75
CA GLY A 13 6.70 2.97 3.43
C GLY A 13 5.34 3.06 4.13
N THR A 14 4.43 2.11 3.92
CA THR A 14 3.09 2.05 4.51
C THR A 14 3.01 0.98 5.60
N VAL A 15 3.10 -0.30 5.24
CA VAL A 15 3.18 -1.43 6.18
C VAL A 15 4.61 -1.61 6.67
N SER A 16 5.57 -1.69 5.76
CA SER A 16 6.99 -1.70 6.12
C SER A 16 7.46 -0.29 6.47
N LEU A 17 8.35 -0.19 7.46
CA LEU A 17 8.94 1.08 7.89
C LEU A 17 10.05 1.56 6.94
N GLN A 18 10.52 0.70 6.04
CA GLN A 18 11.51 0.98 5.01
C GLN A 18 10.94 0.60 3.63
N ASP A 19 11.46 1.20 2.57
CA ASP A 19 11.31 0.64 1.23
C ASP A 19 12.12 -0.65 1.14
N VAL A 20 11.44 -1.76 0.81
CA VAL A 20 12.04 -3.10 0.81
C VAL A 20 12.95 -3.28 -0.39
N THR A 21 12.57 -2.75 -1.55
CA THR A 21 13.40 -2.82 -2.76
C THR A 21 14.67 -2.03 -2.59
N ASP A 22 14.59 -0.81 -2.06
CA ASP A 22 15.75 0.01 -1.73
C ASP A 22 16.67 -0.69 -0.72
N THR A 23 16.10 -1.29 0.33
CA THR A 23 16.86 -2.04 1.33
C THR A 23 17.63 -3.21 0.71
N LEU A 24 17.01 -3.93 -0.23
CA LEU A 24 17.67 -5.01 -0.96
C LEU A 24 18.79 -4.48 -1.86
N LEU A 25 18.57 -3.39 -2.58
CA LEU A 25 19.54 -2.78 -3.48
C LEU A 25 20.74 -2.19 -2.74
N GLU A 26 20.53 -1.60 -1.58
CA GLU A 26 21.60 -1.07 -0.73
C GLU A 26 22.55 -2.16 -0.22
N ARG A 27 22.02 -3.36 0.02
CA ARG A 27 22.77 -4.48 0.60
C ARG A 27 23.29 -5.48 -0.43
N LEU A 28 22.57 -5.65 -1.54
CA LEU A 28 22.81 -6.68 -2.54
C LEU A 28 22.87 -6.12 -3.98
N GLY A 29 22.70 -4.82 -4.18
CA GLY A 29 22.68 -4.21 -5.51
C GLY A 29 24.10 -4.05 -6.08
N GLN A 30 24.27 -4.45 -7.34
CA GLN A 30 25.46 -4.12 -8.12
C GLN A 30 25.50 -2.63 -8.48
N PRO A 31 26.67 -2.06 -8.77
CA PRO A 31 26.78 -0.67 -9.20
C PRO A 31 25.84 -0.34 -10.38
N GLY A 32 25.26 0.85 -10.35
CA GLY A 32 24.38 1.34 -11.43
C GLY A 32 22.89 1.43 -11.07
N TRP A 33 22.43 0.77 -10.03
CA TRP A 33 21.02 0.81 -9.65
C TRP A 33 20.53 2.23 -9.27
N ARG A 34 21.41 3.08 -8.68
CA ARG A 34 21.08 4.49 -8.38
C ARG A 34 20.89 5.34 -9.63
N ALA A 35 21.59 5.04 -10.72
CA ALA A 35 21.38 5.76 -11.97
C ALA A 35 19.97 5.50 -12.55
N LEU A 36 19.43 4.30 -12.37
CA LEU A 36 18.05 3.99 -12.74
C LEU A 36 17.04 4.78 -11.88
N GLU A 37 17.34 4.91 -10.59
CA GLU A 37 16.54 5.75 -9.68
C GLU A 37 16.54 7.21 -10.10
N ASP A 38 17.72 7.77 -10.40
CA ASP A 38 17.87 9.14 -10.91
C ASP A 38 17.11 9.36 -12.23
N ASP A 39 17.10 8.35 -13.11
CA ASP A 39 16.34 8.40 -14.37
C ASP A 39 14.83 8.40 -14.14
N TRP A 40 14.35 7.60 -13.19
CA TRP A 40 12.94 7.58 -12.80
C TRP A 40 12.50 8.88 -12.12
N VAL A 41 13.28 9.38 -11.17
CA VAL A 41 12.99 10.65 -10.47
C VAL A 41 12.94 11.82 -11.47
N ALA A 42 13.84 11.82 -12.47
CA ALA A 42 13.86 12.80 -13.53
C ALA A 42 12.76 12.60 -14.60
N GLY A 43 11.97 11.54 -14.49
CA GLY A 43 10.88 11.22 -15.43
C GLY A 43 11.36 10.71 -16.81
N ARG A 44 12.62 10.26 -16.93
CA ARG A 44 13.18 9.70 -18.16
C ARG A 44 12.70 8.27 -18.41
N ILE A 45 12.45 7.52 -17.36
CA ILE A 45 11.89 6.15 -17.40
C ILE A 45 10.69 6.01 -16.46
N GLY A 46 9.86 4.99 -16.67
CA GLY A 46 8.75 4.66 -15.81
C GLY A 46 9.16 3.83 -14.58
N ALA A 47 8.32 3.78 -13.55
CA ALA A 47 8.60 3.00 -12.32
C ALA A 47 8.85 1.52 -12.62
N ARG A 48 8.05 0.90 -13.51
CA ARG A 48 8.23 -0.50 -13.92
C ARG A 48 9.59 -0.75 -14.58
N GLU A 49 10.04 0.14 -15.44
CA GLU A 49 11.32 0.04 -16.13
C GLU A 49 12.48 0.20 -15.13
N CYS A 50 12.40 1.20 -14.27
CA CYS A 50 13.35 1.43 -13.18
C CYS A 50 13.51 0.17 -12.32
N MET A 51 12.42 -0.31 -11.72
CA MET A 51 12.45 -1.47 -10.83
C MET A 51 12.89 -2.75 -11.54
N SER A 52 12.49 -2.96 -12.81
CA SER A 52 12.95 -4.12 -13.58
C SER A 52 14.46 -4.12 -13.79
N GLY A 53 15.02 -2.95 -14.11
CA GLY A 53 16.47 -2.75 -14.22
C GLY A 53 17.19 -2.94 -12.88
N GLN A 54 16.64 -2.39 -11.81
CA GLN A 54 17.18 -2.51 -10.46
C GLN A 54 17.20 -3.97 -9.97
N VAL A 55 16.08 -4.71 -10.17
CA VAL A 55 16.01 -6.14 -9.81
C VAL A 55 17.03 -6.98 -10.59
N ALA A 56 17.30 -6.65 -11.85
CA ALA A 56 18.32 -7.34 -12.64
C ALA A 56 19.76 -7.10 -12.13
N LEU A 57 19.97 -6.06 -11.33
CA LEU A 57 21.24 -5.73 -10.67
C LEU A 57 21.34 -6.31 -9.25
N LEU A 58 20.33 -7.01 -8.74
CA LEU A 58 20.45 -7.71 -7.47
C LEU A 58 21.46 -8.85 -7.61
N ASP A 59 22.40 -8.93 -6.66
CA ASP A 59 23.39 -9.98 -6.54
C ASP A 59 23.17 -10.80 -5.26
N GLY A 60 23.61 -12.05 -5.28
CA GLY A 60 23.45 -12.96 -4.17
C GLY A 60 22.39 -14.03 -4.39
N ASP A 61 22.43 -14.99 -3.49
CA ASP A 61 21.51 -16.14 -3.46
C ASP A 61 20.25 -15.85 -2.63
N VAL A 62 19.38 -16.85 -2.53
CA VAL A 62 18.14 -16.76 -1.74
C VAL A 62 18.44 -16.54 -0.26
N ASP A 63 19.52 -17.12 0.25
CA ASP A 63 19.87 -16.97 1.67
C ASP A 63 20.38 -15.57 1.99
N ALA A 64 21.11 -14.94 1.05
CA ALA A 64 21.49 -13.54 1.16
C ALA A 64 20.26 -12.63 1.18
N LEU A 65 19.33 -12.87 0.25
CA LEU A 65 18.04 -12.15 0.21
C LEU A 65 17.28 -12.30 1.54
N HIS A 66 17.20 -13.52 2.07
CA HIS A 66 16.50 -13.80 3.33
C HIS A 66 17.11 -13.04 4.51
N ARG A 67 18.45 -13.02 4.62
CA ARG A 67 19.12 -12.27 5.70
C ARG A 67 18.75 -10.79 5.70
N VAL A 68 18.66 -10.16 4.52
CA VAL A 68 18.24 -8.76 4.42
C VAL A 68 16.78 -8.59 4.79
N LEU A 69 15.89 -9.44 4.26
CA LEU A 69 14.45 -9.36 4.53
C LEU A 69 14.11 -9.62 6.02
N ASP A 70 14.91 -10.41 6.71
CA ASP A 70 14.70 -10.69 8.13
C ASP A 70 14.99 -9.48 9.04
N GLU A 71 15.70 -8.46 8.54
CA GLU A 71 15.95 -7.19 9.22
C GLU A 71 14.83 -6.15 8.98
N VAL A 72 14.00 -6.34 7.96
CA VAL A 72 12.91 -5.42 7.64
C VAL A 72 11.84 -5.45 8.73
N ARG A 73 11.44 -4.26 9.18
CA ARG A 73 10.42 -4.08 10.22
C ARG A 73 9.12 -3.58 9.59
N ILE A 74 8.01 -4.02 10.15
CA ILE A 74 6.68 -3.48 9.84
C ILE A 74 6.18 -2.60 10.99
N ASP A 75 5.18 -1.79 10.70
CA ASP A 75 4.46 -1.04 11.72
C ASP A 75 3.90 -2.00 12.79
N PRO A 76 4.22 -1.80 14.07
CA PRO A 76 3.85 -2.73 15.14
C PRO A 76 2.33 -2.85 15.35
N ALA A 77 1.55 -1.88 14.90
CA ALA A 77 0.10 -1.91 14.98
C ALA A 77 -0.56 -2.62 13.78
N PHE A 78 0.20 -2.94 12.71
CA PHE A 78 -0.39 -3.51 11.49
C PHE A 78 -1.10 -4.84 11.74
N VAL A 79 -0.55 -5.74 12.57
CA VAL A 79 -1.21 -7.02 12.90
C VAL A 79 -2.58 -6.78 13.53
N ARG A 80 -2.66 -5.84 14.51
CA ARG A 80 -3.92 -5.47 15.15
C ARG A 80 -4.93 -4.83 14.20
N PHE A 81 -4.42 -4.05 13.24
CA PHE A 81 -5.26 -3.45 12.19
C PHE A 81 -5.88 -4.52 11.29
N VAL A 82 -5.10 -5.54 10.88
CA VAL A 82 -5.59 -6.68 10.08
C VAL A 82 -6.66 -7.46 10.84
N ASP A 83 -6.45 -7.74 12.12
CA ASP A 83 -7.44 -8.42 12.97
C ASP A 83 -8.73 -7.60 13.06
N LEU A 84 -8.63 -6.30 13.31
CA LEU A 84 -9.79 -5.41 13.36
C LEU A 84 -10.54 -5.38 12.01
N ALA A 85 -9.83 -5.25 10.88
CA ALA A 85 -10.44 -5.27 9.56
C ALA A 85 -11.23 -6.57 9.30
N ARG A 86 -10.64 -7.72 9.68
CA ARG A 86 -11.30 -9.02 9.61
C ARG A 86 -12.56 -9.08 10.46
N ASP A 87 -12.50 -8.64 11.71
CA ASP A 87 -13.63 -8.65 12.66
C ASP A 87 -14.77 -7.72 12.19
N LEU A 88 -14.44 -6.65 11.46
CA LEU A 88 -15.41 -5.75 10.84
C LEU A 88 -15.94 -6.26 9.48
N GLY A 89 -15.44 -7.40 8.98
CA GLY A 89 -15.83 -7.96 7.69
C GLY A 89 -15.36 -7.10 6.50
N MET A 90 -14.23 -6.43 6.65
CA MET A 90 -13.59 -5.60 5.62
C MET A 90 -12.42 -6.38 5.00
N PRO A 91 -12.59 -6.98 3.80
CA PRO A 91 -11.50 -7.67 3.11
C PRO A 91 -10.32 -6.71 2.90
N LEU A 92 -9.12 -7.15 3.25
CA LEU A 92 -7.88 -6.42 3.09
C LEU A 92 -6.97 -7.16 2.12
N SER A 93 -6.44 -6.43 1.13
CA SER A 93 -5.42 -6.91 0.22
C SER A 93 -4.22 -5.97 0.23
N ILE A 94 -3.02 -6.54 0.21
CA ILE A 94 -1.80 -5.79 -0.08
C ILE A 94 -1.75 -5.57 -1.59
N VAL A 95 -1.63 -4.30 -2.02
CA VAL A 95 -1.52 -3.91 -3.42
C VAL A 95 -0.32 -2.99 -3.58
N SER A 96 0.81 -3.56 -3.98
CA SER A 96 2.10 -2.88 -3.98
C SER A 96 2.74 -2.85 -5.37
N ASP A 97 3.48 -1.81 -5.67
CA ASP A 97 4.39 -1.78 -6.82
C ASP A 97 5.74 -2.46 -6.51
N GLY A 98 5.95 -2.92 -5.26
CA GLY A 98 7.09 -3.74 -4.83
C GLY A 98 7.01 -5.19 -5.30
N LEU A 99 7.74 -6.08 -4.60
CA LEU A 99 7.96 -7.47 -4.99
C LEU A 99 7.19 -8.46 -4.10
N ASP A 100 6.45 -9.39 -4.69
CA ASP A 100 5.57 -10.34 -4.00
C ASP A 100 6.29 -11.25 -3.00
N TYR A 101 7.40 -11.84 -3.40
CA TYR A 101 8.14 -12.77 -2.54
C TYR A 101 8.71 -12.10 -1.28
N PRO A 102 9.39 -10.94 -1.34
CA PRO A 102 9.79 -10.17 -0.17
C PRO A 102 8.62 -9.84 0.75
N ILE A 103 7.51 -9.32 0.20
CA ILE A 103 6.30 -8.98 0.96
C ILE A 103 5.76 -10.22 1.69
N ALA A 104 5.59 -11.34 0.97
CA ALA A 104 5.08 -12.58 1.54
C ALA A 104 5.96 -13.09 2.69
N ARG A 105 7.30 -13.07 2.53
CA ARG A 105 8.24 -13.49 3.57
C ARG A 105 8.14 -12.61 4.82
N ILE A 106 8.12 -11.30 4.64
CA ILE A 106 8.01 -10.35 5.76
C ILE A 106 6.70 -10.57 6.50
N LEU A 107 5.58 -10.65 5.80
CA LEU A 107 4.25 -10.87 6.40
C LEU A 107 4.16 -12.22 7.13
N ALA A 108 4.74 -13.27 6.57
CA ALA A 108 4.74 -14.61 7.18
C ALA A 108 5.41 -14.63 8.57
N ARG A 109 6.46 -13.83 8.79
CA ARG A 109 7.13 -13.69 10.10
C ARG A 109 6.20 -13.10 11.19
N HIS A 110 5.14 -12.43 10.78
CA HIS A 110 4.14 -11.83 11.65
C HIS A 110 2.81 -12.61 11.68
N GLY A 111 2.80 -13.84 11.11
CA GLY A 111 1.60 -14.68 11.08
C GLY A 111 0.54 -14.24 10.06
N LEU A 112 0.88 -13.35 9.12
CA LEU A 112 -0.02 -12.75 8.14
C LEU A 112 0.08 -13.41 6.75
N HIS A 113 0.48 -14.67 6.67
CA HIS A 113 0.66 -15.43 5.42
C HIS A 113 -0.62 -15.60 4.59
N GLN A 114 -1.80 -15.37 5.18
CA GLN A 114 -3.10 -15.51 4.53
C GLN A 114 -3.54 -14.23 3.79
N LEU A 115 -2.85 -13.09 3.96
CA LEU A 115 -3.24 -11.86 3.28
C LEU A 115 -3.02 -11.99 1.76
N PRO A 116 -4.02 -11.62 0.94
CA PRO A 116 -3.83 -11.53 -0.50
C PRO A 116 -2.76 -10.49 -0.84
N ILE A 117 -1.80 -10.86 -1.69
CA ILE A 117 -0.74 -9.97 -2.17
C ILE A 117 -0.87 -9.85 -3.68
N ILE A 118 -0.97 -8.62 -4.16
CA ILE A 118 -1.03 -8.24 -5.57
C ILE A 118 0.13 -7.28 -5.81
N ALA A 119 1.20 -7.81 -6.42
CA ALA A 119 2.48 -7.11 -6.58
C ALA A 119 3.24 -7.62 -7.81
N ASN A 120 4.40 -7.02 -8.09
CA ASN A 120 5.31 -7.56 -9.07
C ASN A 120 5.92 -8.88 -8.59
N ARG A 121 6.18 -9.81 -9.50
CA ARG A 121 6.78 -11.11 -9.18
C ARG A 121 8.30 -11.02 -9.19
N LEU A 122 8.92 -11.44 -8.10
CA LEU A 122 10.34 -11.69 -8.06
C LEU A 122 10.62 -13.13 -8.54
N LEU A 123 11.42 -13.26 -9.57
CA LEU A 123 11.78 -14.53 -10.19
C LEU A 123 13.29 -14.75 -10.11
N ARG A 124 13.70 -16.01 -10.06
CA ARG A 124 15.10 -16.40 -10.20
C ARG A 124 15.24 -17.32 -11.42
N THR A 125 16.17 -16.98 -12.31
CA THR A 125 16.46 -17.80 -13.50
C THR A 125 17.30 -19.03 -13.13
N ASP A 126 17.39 -20.01 -14.02
CA ASP A 126 18.25 -21.19 -13.85
C ASP A 126 19.73 -20.80 -13.74
N ALA A 127 20.12 -19.66 -14.35
CA ALA A 127 21.47 -19.07 -14.21
C ALA A 127 21.68 -18.33 -12.89
N GLY A 128 20.69 -18.31 -11.98
CA GLY A 128 20.78 -17.68 -10.67
C GLY A 128 20.57 -16.15 -10.68
N GLN A 129 20.17 -15.55 -11.79
CA GLN A 129 19.89 -14.12 -11.90
C GLN A 129 18.50 -13.78 -11.40
N TRP A 130 18.35 -12.63 -10.78
CA TRP A 130 17.05 -12.08 -10.39
C TRP A 130 16.36 -11.38 -11.56
N ARG A 131 15.07 -11.53 -11.65
CA ARG A 131 14.21 -10.93 -12.67
C ARG A 131 12.89 -10.50 -12.06
N MET A 132 12.28 -9.50 -12.65
CA MET A 132 10.92 -9.06 -12.30
C MET A 132 9.95 -9.35 -13.44
N ALA A 133 8.76 -9.83 -13.08
CA ALA A 133 7.60 -9.85 -13.97
C ALA A 133 6.48 -9.00 -13.37
N SER A 134 5.72 -8.32 -14.23
CA SER A 134 4.65 -7.41 -13.82
C SER A 134 3.30 -7.91 -14.35
N PRO A 135 2.68 -8.92 -13.70
CA PRO A 135 1.45 -9.54 -14.17
C PRO A 135 0.23 -8.60 -14.10
N HIS A 136 0.32 -7.53 -13.33
CA HIS A 136 -0.74 -6.55 -13.13
C HIS A 136 -0.46 -5.21 -13.84
N ALA A 137 0.51 -5.18 -14.74
CA ALA A 137 0.81 -4.01 -15.54
C ALA A 137 -0.33 -3.69 -16.51
N GLN A 138 -0.49 -2.40 -16.81
CA GLN A 138 -1.41 -1.92 -17.83
C GLN A 138 -0.65 -1.07 -18.85
N PRO A 139 -1.09 -1.05 -20.13
CA PRO A 139 -0.39 -0.29 -21.18
C PRO A 139 -0.22 1.20 -20.84
N ASP A 140 -1.24 1.81 -20.27
CA ASP A 140 -1.27 3.25 -19.95
C ASP A 140 -0.81 3.57 -18.52
N CYS A 141 -0.13 2.63 -17.85
CA CYS A 141 0.38 2.81 -16.50
C CYS A 141 1.88 2.56 -16.45
N ALA A 142 2.61 3.53 -15.90
CA ALA A 142 4.07 3.43 -15.75
C ALA A 142 4.51 2.47 -14.62
N SER A 143 3.59 2.09 -13.71
CA SER A 143 3.83 1.15 -12.62
C SER A 143 3.81 -0.30 -13.10
N GLY A 144 4.51 -1.18 -12.42
CA GLY A 144 4.47 -2.62 -12.65
C GLY A 144 3.15 -3.25 -12.16
N THR A 145 2.60 -2.74 -11.06
CA THR A 145 1.28 -3.08 -10.55
C THR A 145 0.34 -1.88 -10.69
N CYS A 146 -0.59 -1.93 -11.63
CA CYS A 146 -1.58 -0.87 -11.80
C CYS A 146 -2.66 -0.96 -10.70
N LYS A 147 -2.49 -0.20 -9.61
CA LYS A 147 -3.43 -0.19 -8.47
C LYS A 147 -4.86 0.19 -8.88
N CYS A 148 -5.02 1.05 -9.91
CA CYS A 148 -6.33 1.40 -10.47
C CYS A 148 -7.06 0.20 -11.08
N ALA A 149 -6.35 -0.62 -11.88
CA ALA A 149 -6.91 -1.81 -12.51
C ALA A 149 -7.25 -2.88 -11.45
N VAL A 150 -6.37 -3.06 -10.47
CA VAL A 150 -6.60 -3.96 -9.33
C VAL A 150 -7.86 -3.55 -8.58
N MET A 151 -8.01 -2.27 -8.23
CA MET A 151 -9.19 -1.76 -7.53
C MET A 151 -10.50 -2.03 -8.30
N ALA A 152 -10.47 -1.82 -9.62
CA ALA A 152 -11.65 -2.01 -10.47
C ALA A 152 -12.08 -3.49 -10.61
N GLN A 153 -11.14 -4.42 -10.45
CA GLN A 153 -11.39 -5.87 -10.57
C GLN A 153 -11.85 -6.50 -9.26
N GLN A 154 -11.51 -5.89 -8.11
CA GLN A 154 -11.84 -6.43 -6.80
C GLN A 154 -13.18 -5.91 -6.30
N GLU A 155 -14.11 -6.82 -5.97
CA GLU A 155 -15.38 -6.56 -5.29
C GLU A 155 -16.01 -5.18 -5.60
N PRO A 156 -16.49 -4.95 -6.84
CA PRO A 156 -16.95 -3.62 -7.29
C PRO A 156 -18.15 -3.07 -6.49
N ALA A 157 -18.86 -3.92 -5.77
CA ALA A 157 -20.00 -3.53 -4.92
C ALA A 157 -19.60 -2.90 -3.58
N ARG A 158 -18.31 -2.96 -3.21
CA ARG A 158 -17.81 -2.39 -1.96
C ARG A 158 -17.13 -1.05 -2.18
N SER A 159 -17.32 -0.12 -1.26
CA SER A 159 -16.53 1.10 -1.20
C SER A 159 -15.07 0.78 -0.91
N THR A 160 -14.17 1.53 -1.50
CA THR A 160 -12.73 1.31 -1.37
C THR A 160 -12.10 2.27 -0.38
N LEU A 161 -11.48 1.72 0.66
CA LEU A 161 -10.52 2.42 1.49
C LEU A 161 -9.10 2.12 0.97
N LEU A 162 -8.39 3.15 0.53
CA LEU A 162 -6.98 3.07 0.19
C LEU A 162 -6.13 3.48 1.38
N ILE A 163 -5.04 2.75 1.66
CA ILE A 163 -4.03 3.13 2.64
C ILE A 163 -2.69 3.15 1.93
N GLY A 164 -1.96 4.28 2.01
CA GLY A 164 -0.70 4.44 1.30
C GLY A 164 0.08 5.69 1.74
N ASP A 165 1.27 5.85 1.17
CA ASP A 165 2.20 6.93 1.54
C ASP A 165 2.78 7.67 0.34
N GLY A 166 2.84 7.05 -0.84
CA GLY A 166 3.74 7.47 -1.91
C GLY A 166 3.12 7.70 -3.28
N ARG A 167 4.04 7.89 -4.24
CA ARG A 167 3.74 8.27 -5.63
C ARG A 167 2.95 7.19 -6.38
N SER A 168 3.18 5.90 -6.04
CA SER A 168 2.48 4.77 -6.66
C SER A 168 0.97 4.77 -6.39
N ASP A 169 0.53 5.53 -5.35
CA ASP A 169 -0.87 5.61 -4.93
C ASP A 169 -1.63 6.80 -5.55
N PHE A 170 -0.95 7.78 -6.12
CA PHE A 170 -1.57 9.03 -6.54
C PHE A 170 -2.74 8.85 -7.50
N CYS A 171 -2.60 7.99 -8.51
CA CYS A 171 -3.66 7.80 -9.50
C CYS A 171 -4.86 7.02 -8.95
N VAL A 172 -4.65 6.06 -8.05
CA VAL A 172 -5.73 5.29 -7.44
C VAL A 172 -6.42 6.06 -6.31
N ALA A 173 -5.73 6.95 -5.62
CA ALA A 173 -6.29 7.80 -4.58
C ALA A 173 -7.47 8.64 -5.08
N GLY A 174 -7.38 9.18 -6.31
CA GLY A 174 -8.47 9.93 -6.92
C GLY A 174 -9.71 9.10 -7.31
N LYS A 175 -9.63 7.78 -7.19
CA LYS A 175 -10.71 6.84 -7.52
C LYS A 175 -11.26 6.09 -6.30
N ALA A 176 -10.52 6.10 -5.18
CA ALA A 176 -10.94 5.50 -3.93
C ALA A 176 -12.03 6.37 -3.26
N ASP A 177 -12.92 5.73 -2.51
CA ASP A 177 -13.98 6.45 -1.77
C ASP A 177 -13.42 7.19 -0.55
N LEU A 178 -12.36 6.66 0.06
CA LEU A 178 -11.64 7.27 1.17
C LEU A 178 -10.17 6.85 1.13
N VAL A 179 -9.28 7.75 1.53
CA VAL A 179 -7.85 7.49 1.62
C VAL A 179 -7.37 7.73 3.05
N PHE A 180 -6.68 6.75 3.64
CA PHE A 180 -5.83 6.96 4.80
C PHE A 180 -4.41 7.22 4.27
N ALA A 181 -3.97 8.45 4.37
CA ALA A 181 -2.79 8.94 3.68
C ALA A 181 -1.70 9.39 4.65
N LYS A 182 -0.47 9.00 4.35
CA LYS A 182 0.73 9.54 5.00
C LYS A 182 1.68 10.15 3.98
N ASP A 183 2.68 10.88 4.43
CA ASP A 183 3.81 11.40 3.66
C ASP A 183 3.46 12.09 2.33
N GLY A 184 3.97 11.57 1.22
CA GLY A 184 3.77 12.08 -0.13
C GLY A 184 2.33 12.03 -0.58
N LEU A 185 1.64 10.93 -0.27
CA LEU A 185 0.24 10.75 -0.61
C LEU A 185 -0.65 11.75 0.14
N LEU A 186 -0.36 12.04 1.41
CA LEU A 186 -1.10 13.06 2.18
C LEU A 186 -0.99 14.44 1.53
N ARG A 187 0.23 14.83 1.11
CA ARG A 187 0.43 16.10 0.39
C ARG A 187 -0.35 16.14 -0.91
N HIS A 188 -0.32 15.04 -1.67
CA HIS A 188 -1.06 14.91 -2.92
C HIS A 188 -2.58 15.02 -2.71
N CYS A 189 -3.14 14.30 -1.75
CA CYS A 189 -4.57 14.34 -1.43
C CYS A 189 -5.03 15.74 -1.04
N ARG A 190 -4.25 16.45 -0.22
CA ARG A 190 -4.53 17.84 0.15
C ARG A 190 -4.55 18.78 -1.07
N ALA A 191 -3.54 18.67 -1.91
CA ALA A 191 -3.41 19.52 -3.11
C ALA A 191 -4.50 19.25 -4.15
N SER A 192 -4.98 18.01 -4.24
CA SER A 192 -5.96 17.56 -5.26
C SER A 192 -7.40 17.52 -4.74
N GLY A 193 -7.66 17.87 -3.47
CA GLY A 193 -9.01 17.86 -2.89
C GLY A 193 -9.61 16.44 -2.76
N ILE A 194 -8.76 15.41 -2.65
CA ILE A 194 -9.19 14.01 -2.53
C ILE A 194 -9.68 13.77 -1.09
N ALA A 195 -10.78 13.02 -0.93
CA ALA A 195 -11.31 12.63 0.39
C ALA A 195 -10.29 11.77 1.15
N HIS A 196 -9.76 12.28 2.25
CA HIS A 196 -8.70 11.60 3.00
C HIS A 196 -8.76 11.83 4.50
N ARG A 197 -8.06 10.97 5.24
CA ARG A 197 -7.65 11.17 6.62
C ARG A 197 -6.13 11.02 6.70
N ALA A 198 -5.47 11.91 7.45
CA ALA A 198 -4.04 11.79 7.72
C ALA A 198 -3.80 10.69 8.76
N ILE A 199 -2.76 9.90 8.54
CA ILE A 199 -2.25 8.92 9.49
C ILE A 199 -0.73 9.04 9.59
N ASP A 200 -0.16 8.77 10.75
CA ASP A 200 1.28 8.59 10.94
C ASP A 200 1.65 7.09 10.95
N GLY A 201 0.68 6.22 11.30
CA GLY A 201 0.84 4.78 11.33
C GLY A 201 -0.49 4.05 11.53
N PHE A 202 -0.40 2.73 11.77
CA PHE A 202 -1.60 1.89 11.89
C PHE A 202 -2.36 2.07 13.22
N ASP A 203 -1.80 2.69 14.24
CA ASP A 203 -2.57 3.08 15.44
C ASP A 203 -3.63 4.15 15.09
N ASP A 204 -3.27 5.13 14.26
CA ASP A 204 -4.23 6.11 13.75
C ASP A 204 -5.27 5.46 12.85
N ALA A 205 -4.82 4.57 11.96
CA ALA A 205 -5.70 3.83 11.05
C ALA A 205 -6.75 3.00 11.82
N ILE A 206 -6.36 2.35 12.93
CA ILE A 206 -7.28 1.63 13.84
C ILE A 206 -8.34 2.58 14.39
N SER A 207 -7.92 3.72 14.92
CA SER A 207 -8.83 4.72 15.50
C SER A 207 -9.84 5.22 14.46
N LEU A 208 -9.35 5.57 13.27
CA LEU A 208 -10.19 6.03 12.16
C LEU A 208 -11.10 4.95 11.60
N LEU A 209 -10.68 3.69 11.63
CA LEU A 209 -11.52 2.58 11.18
C LEU A 209 -12.72 2.38 12.11
N HIS A 210 -12.53 2.52 13.43
CA HIS A 210 -13.64 2.54 14.40
C HIS A 210 -14.61 3.70 14.12
N GLU A 211 -14.12 4.89 13.83
CA GLU A 211 -14.97 6.04 13.47
C GLU A 211 -15.77 5.78 12.19
N LEU A 212 -15.14 5.18 11.17
CA LEU A 212 -15.76 4.89 9.87
C LEU A 212 -16.95 3.95 9.98
N VAL A 213 -16.91 2.98 10.90
CA VAL A 213 -17.97 1.99 11.09
C VAL A 213 -18.93 2.33 12.22
N ALA A 214 -18.63 3.34 13.03
CA ALA A 214 -19.51 3.79 14.08
C ALA A 214 -20.88 4.20 13.50
N PRO A 215 -22.02 3.83 14.11
CA PRO A 215 -23.30 4.34 13.67
C PRO A 215 -23.27 5.87 13.78
N ALA A 216 -23.68 6.57 12.70
CA ALA A 216 -23.84 8.03 12.77
C ALA A 216 -24.75 8.35 13.97
N VAL A 217 -24.20 8.96 14.99
CA VAL A 217 -24.98 9.46 16.12
C VAL A 217 -25.89 10.52 15.53
N ALA A 218 -27.19 10.21 15.41
CA ALA A 218 -28.18 11.17 14.98
C ALA A 218 -28.00 12.41 15.86
N SER A 219 -27.65 13.53 15.26
CA SER A 219 -27.54 14.82 15.94
C SER A 219 -28.84 15.04 16.70
N ALA A 220 -28.82 14.87 18.01
CA ALA A 220 -29.96 15.17 18.86
C ALA A 220 -30.26 16.65 18.63
N ARG A 221 -31.27 16.95 17.81
CA ARG A 221 -31.84 18.28 17.76
C ARG A 221 -32.42 18.52 19.14
N PHE A 222 -31.70 19.29 19.96
CA PHE A 222 -32.28 19.86 21.15
C PHE A 222 -33.53 20.64 20.73
N PRO A 223 -34.74 20.31 21.24
CA PRO A 223 -35.91 21.13 20.98
C PRO A 223 -35.66 22.54 21.54
N LEU A 224 -35.73 23.54 20.69
CA LEU A 224 -35.72 24.94 21.12
C LEU A 224 -36.85 25.16 22.12
N PRO A 225 -36.59 25.84 23.26
CA PRO A 225 -37.65 26.15 24.22
C PRO A 225 -38.70 27.03 23.54
N VAL A 226 -39.96 26.61 23.62
CA VAL A 226 -41.14 27.36 23.12
C VAL A 226 -41.26 28.60 24.00
N PRO A 227 -41.29 29.84 23.46
CA PRO A 227 -41.52 31.03 24.25
C PRO A 227 -42.94 30.98 24.84
N GLN A 228 -43.01 31.00 26.16
CA GLN A 228 -44.31 31.22 26.88
C GLN A 228 -44.78 32.63 26.55
N ARG A 229 -45.96 32.71 25.91
CA ARG A 229 -46.68 33.97 25.74
C ARG A 229 -47.23 34.36 27.09
N ALA A 230 -46.92 35.62 27.51
CA ALA A 230 -47.60 36.33 28.59
C ALA A 230 -48.99 36.80 28.16
#